data_2740541cbafbfdfca92eb689d1b2e6b3
#
_entry.id   2740541cbafbfdfca92eb689d1b2e6b3
#
_cell.length_a   1.000
_cell.length_b   1.000
_cell.length_c   1.000
_cell.angle_alpha   90.00
_cell.angle_beta   90.00
_cell.angle_gamma   90.00
#
_symmetry.space_group_name_H-M   'P 1'
#
loop_
_entity.id
_entity.type
_entity.pdbx_description
1 polymer ?
#
loop_
_entity_poly.entity_id
_entity_poly.type
_entity_poly.pdbx_seq_one_letter_code
_entity_poly.pdbx_strand_id
1 'polypeptide(L)'
;VRLREAGADWYACYQETHNRDLFTRLRLEQDYDRRKRTRLEAAGCGLLAEDGLLTGVGESAEDLADSILDMARDPLDQVRAMSYVPHESTFPSTAGDTLEERRAHELLAIAAMRLVMEDRLIPASLDVDGLEGLAMRLKAGANVVTSIVPSGCGLAGVASKDLDIENQRRSVAAVVRQLGVLGLEPALPGEYRAWVEQRRRGEER
;
A
#
# COMPACT_ATOMS: atom_id res chain seq x y z
N VAL A 1 -9.30 20.37 5.57
CA VAL A 1 -8.70 21.67 5.92
C VAL A 1 -7.92 21.58 7.25
N ARG A 2 -8.57 21.32 8.40
CA ARG A 2 -7.90 21.27 9.72
C ARG A 2 -6.68 20.36 9.81
N LEU A 3 -6.73 19.16 9.20
CA LEU A 3 -5.60 18.23 9.21
C LEU A 3 -4.40 18.81 8.45
N ARG A 4 -4.66 19.44 7.30
CA ARG A 4 -3.62 20.09 6.50
C ARG A 4 -2.98 21.26 7.23
N GLU A 5 -3.79 22.10 7.89
CA GLU A 5 -3.33 23.22 8.72
C GLU A 5 -2.51 22.75 9.93
N ALA A 6 -2.83 21.57 10.47
CA ALA A 6 -2.08 20.91 11.54
C ALA A 6 -0.78 20.23 11.07
N GLY A 7 -0.44 20.31 9.78
CA GLY A 7 0.79 19.76 9.21
C GLY A 7 0.69 18.34 8.69
N ALA A 8 -0.53 17.77 8.52
CA ALA A 8 -0.68 16.49 7.87
C ALA A 8 -0.36 16.61 6.38
N ASP A 9 0.36 15.64 5.84
CA ASP A 9 0.73 15.56 4.44
C ASP A 9 -0.10 14.54 3.67
N TRP A 10 -0.46 13.43 4.31
CA TRP A 10 -1.11 12.30 3.69
C TRP A 10 -2.49 12.00 4.28
N TYR A 11 -3.38 11.54 3.43
CA TYR A 11 -4.65 10.91 3.79
C TYR A 11 -4.75 9.52 3.14
N ALA A 12 -4.57 8.49 3.94
CA ALA A 12 -4.74 7.11 3.50
C ALA A 12 -6.11 6.58 3.94
N CYS A 13 -6.87 6.06 2.99
CA CYS A 13 -8.16 5.43 3.28
C CYS A 13 -8.43 4.35 2.24
N TYR A 14 -7.98 3.14 2.53
CA TYR A 14 -8.03 2.02 1.60
C TYR A 14 -9.46 1.52 1.38
N GLN A 15 -9.81 1.38 0.12
CA GLN A 15 -11.10 0.81 -0.27
C GLN A 15 -11.10 -0.72 -0.10
N GLU A 16 -9.93 -1.36 -0.14
CA GLU A 16 -9.66 -2.79 -0.12
C GLU A 16 -10.11 -3.51 -1.40
N THR A 17 -11.19 -3.08 -2.02
CA THR A 17 -11.71 -3.53 -3.31
C THR A 17 -12.67 -2.48 -3.86
N HIS A 18 -12.74 -2.36 -5.17
CA HIS A 18 -13.74 -1.51 -5.83
C HIS A 18 -14.97 -2.31 -6.29
N ASN A 19 -14.99 -3.64 -6.12
CA ASN A 19 -16.20 -4.42 -6.19
C ASN A 19 -17.09 -4.13 -4.96
N ARG A 20 -18.25 -3.52 -5.18
CA ARG A 20 -19.15 -3.05 -4.11
C ARG A 20 -19.73 -4.17 -3.26
N ASP A 21 -20.02 -5.32 -3.89
CA ASP A 21 -20.56 -6.48 -3.17
C ASP A 21 -19.50 -7.11 -2.26
N LEU A 22 -18.27 -7.21 -2.76
CA LEU A 22 -17.13 -7.67 -1.98
C LEU A 22 -16.80 -6.66 -0.85
N PHE A 23 -16.81 -5.36 -1.13
CA PHE A 23 -16.60 -4.31 -0.13
C PHE A 23 -17.58 -4.45 1.04
N THR A 24 -18.86 -4.65 0.76
CA THR A 24 -19.88 -4.79 1.81
C THR A 24 -19.62 -5.98 2.74
N ARG A 25 -19.01 -7.04 2.22
CA ARG A 25 -18.61 -8.21 3.01
C ARG A 25 -17.34 -7.98 3.84
N LEU A 26 -16.38 -7.21 3.29
CA LEU A 26 -15.09 -6.94 3.95
C LEU A 26 -15.17 -5.79 4.97
N ARG A 27 -15.96 -4.77 4.67
CA ARG A 27 -16.05 -3.53 5.44
C ARG A 27 -17.44 -3.33 6.03
N LEU A 28 -17.79 -4.22 6.99
CA LEU A 28 -19.06 -4.18 7.70
C LEU A 28 -19.32 -2.77 8.26
N GLU A 29 -20.57 -2.31 8.15
CA GLU A 29 -21.03 -1.01 8.67
C GLU A 29 -20.33 0.22 8.08
N GLN A 30 -19.59 0.06 6.97
CA GLN A 30 -18.92 1.16 6.29
C GLN A 30 -19.58 1.46 4.94
N ASP A 31 -19.67 2.75 4.62
CA ASP A 31 -20.24 3.23 3.38
C ASP A 31 -19.14 3.43 2.33
N TYR A 32 -19.24 2.71 1.21
CA TYR A 32 -18.30 2.75 0.09
C TYR A 32 -18.15 4.17 -0.47
N ASP A 33 -19.25 4.83 -0.79
CA ASP A 33 -19.25 6.12 -1.44
C ASP A 33 -18.77 7.23 -0.51
N ARG A 34 -19.08 7.13 0.77
CA ARG A 34 -18.56 8.05 1.79
C ARG A 34 -17.04 7.95 1.92
N ARG A 35 -16.49 6.73 1.94
CA ARG A 35 -15.03 6.53 2.02
C ARG A 35 -14.34 7.13 0.80
N LYS A 36 -14.81 6.79 -0.41
CA LYS A 36 -14.26 7.33 -1.66
C LYS A 36 -14.35 8.85 -1.69
N ARG A 37 -15.51 9.43 -1.39
CA ARG A 37 -15.72 10.89 -1.35
C ARG A 37 -14.81 11.57 -0.35
N THR A 38 -14.65 11.05 0.87
CA THR A 38 -13.78 11.65 1.88
C THR A 38 -12.32 11.68 1.42
N ARG A 39 -11.85 10.65 0.72
CA ARG A 39 -10.50 10.61 0.12
C ARG A 39 -10.35 11.68 -0.97
N LEU A 40 -11.32 11.80 -1.87
CA LEU A 40 -11.32 12.83 -2.92
C LEU A 40 -11.36 14.26 -2.34
N GLU A 41 -12.16 14.48 -1.29
CA GLU A 41 -12.20 15.76 -0.56
C GLU A 41 -10.86 16.06 0.11
N ALA A 42 -10.19 15.07 0.68
CA ALA A 42 -8.86 15.23 1.27
C ALA A 42 -7.83 15.65 0.22
N ALA A 43 -7.82 15.00 -0.95
CA ALA A 43 -6.99 15.40 -2.09
C ALA A 43 -7.30 16.83 -2.56
N GLY A 44 -8.59 17.19 -2.65
CA GLY A 44 -9.03 18.55 -2.98
C GLY A 44 -8.63 19.61 -1.94
N CYS A 45 -8.36 19.20 -0.70
CA CYS A 45 -7.82 20.06 0.36
C CYS A 45 -6.27 20.15 0.37
N GLY A 46 -5.59 19.58 -0.62
CA GLY A 46 -4.14 19.62 -0.75
C GLY A 46 -3.39 18.58 0.09
N LEU A 47 -4.08 17.54 0.57
CA LEU A 47 -3.43 16.35 1.11
C LEU A 47 -3.06 15.41 -0.03
N LEU A 48 -1.94 14.72 0.09
CA LEU A 48 -1.61 13.58 -0.75
C LEU A 48 -2.54 12.42 -0.38
N ALA A 49 -3.09 11.74 -1.39
CA ALA A 49 -4.11 10.71 -1.19
C ALA A 49 -3.59 9.32 -1.52
N GLU A 50 -3.93 8.35 -0.67
CA GLU A 50 -3.59 6.94 -0.88
C GLU A 50 -4.85 6.07 -0.85
N ASP A 51 -4.92 5.14 -1.79
CA ASP A 51 -5.87 4.02 -1.79
C ASP A 51 -5.14 2.68 -1.83
N GLY A 52 -5.84 1.61 -1.48
CA GLY A 52 -5.24 0.28 -1.43
C GLY A 52 -6.24 -0.84 -1.65
N LEU A 53 -5.71 -1.94 -2.17
CA LEU A 53 -6.42 -3.18 -2.43
C LEU A 53 -5.86 -4.31 -1.57
N LEU A 54 -6.75 -5.21 -1.13
CA LEU A 54 -6.39 -6.51 -0.59
C LEU A 54 -6.53 -7.57 -1.68
N THR A 55 -5.55 -8.47 -1.77
CA THR A 55 -5.61 -9.66 -2.62
C THR A 55 -5.81 -10.92 -1.78
N GLY A 56 -6.55 -11.89 -2.31
CA GLY A 56 -6.90 -13.13 -1.60
C GLY A 56 -8.09 -12.99 -0.66
N VAL A 57 -9.00 -12.06 -0.95
CA VAL A 57 -10.25 -11.83 -0.19
C VAL A 57 -11.50 -12.28 -0.95
N GLY A 58 -11.32 -12.94 -2.11
CA GLY A 58 -12.40 -13.47 -2.95
C GLY A 58 -12.70 -12.61 -4.18
N GLU A 59 -11.80 -11.72 -4.53
CA GLU A 59 -11.82 -10.96 -5.78
C GLU A 59 -11.49 -11.88 -6.97
N SER A 60 -12.11 -11.58 -8.11
CA SER A 60 -11.72 -12.15 -9.42
C SER A 60 -10.59 -11.30 -10.04
N ALA A 61 -9.96 -11.83 -11.09
CA ALA A 61 -8.99 -11.07 -11.88
C ALA A 61 -9.63 -9.82 -12.52
N GLU A 62 -10.91 -9.90 -12.90
CA GLU A 62 -11.69 -8.79 -13.45
C GLU A 62 -11.94 -7.73 -12.36
N ASP A 63 -12.35 -8.13 -11.15
CA ASP A 63 -12.49 -7.21 -10.01
C ASP A 63 -11.20 -6.46 -9.71
N LEU A 64 -10.07 -7.15 -9.78
CA LEU A 64 -8.75 -6.56 -9.56
C LEU A 64 -8.40 -5.54 -10.65
N ALA A 65 -8.63 -5.91 -11.93
CA ALA A 65 -8.39 -5.01 -13.06
C ALA A 65 -9.27 -3.76 -12.99
N ASP A 66 -10.57 -3.92 -12.75
CA ASP A 66 -11.52 -2.81 -12.61
C ASP A 66 -11.14 -1.90 -11.43
N SER A 67 -10.72 -2.50 -10.31
CA SER A 67 -10.25 -1.73 -9.15
C SER A 67 -9.02 -0.88 -9.47
N ILE A 68 -8.04 -1.43 -10.20
CA ILE A 68 -6.85 -0.69 -10.63
C ILE A 68 -7.22 0.46 -11.57
N LEU A 69 -8.13 0.21 -12.52
CA LEU A 69 -8.61 1.24 -13.46
C LEU A 69 -9.40 2.34 -12.74
N ASP A 70 -10.19 2.00 -11.72
CA ASP A 70 -10.89 2.99 -10.91
C ASP A 70 -9.93 3.86 -10.09
N MET A 71 -8.88 3.24 -9.52
CA MET A 71 -7.82 3.98 -8.82
C MET A 71 -7.04 4.89 -9.76
N ALA A 72 -6.81 4.49 -11.02
CA ALA A 72 -6.12 5.30 -12.01
C ALA A 72 -6.89 6.59 -12.39
N ARG A 73 -8.23 6.57 -12.28
CA ARG A 73 -9.10 7.74 -12.54
C ARG A 73 -9.17 8.72 -11.37
N ASP A 74 -8.84 8.26 -10.16
CA ASP A 74 -8.86 9.09 -8.96
C ASP A 74 -7.53 9.87 -8.81
N PRO A 75 -7.53 11.08 -8.22
CA PRO A 75 -6.33 11.88 -8.01
C PRO A 75 -5.49 11.33 -6.83
N LEU A 76 -5.02 10.11 -6.98
CA LEU A 76 -4.18 9.44 -5.99
C LEU A 76 -2.70 9.75 -6.23
N ASP A 77 -1.94 9.83 -5.15
CA ASP A 77 -0.50 10.01 -5.17
C ASP A 77 0.23 8.69 -4.86
N GLN A 78 -0.46 7.79 -4.16
CA GLN A 78 0.03 6.45 -3.83
C GLN A 78 -1.09 5.42 -3.99
N VAL A 79 -0.73 4.26 -4.53
CA VAL A 79 -1.63 3.12 -4.70
C VAL A 79 -0.98 1.86 -4.16
N ARG A 80 -1.73 1.02 -3.46
CA ARG A 80 -1.19 -0.13 -2.74
C ARG A 80 -1.93 -1.42 -3.08
N ALA A 81 -1.20 -2.51 -3.18
CA ALA A 81 -1.74 -3.86 -3.08
C ALA A 81 -1.08 -4.59 -1.91
N MET A 82 -1.84 -5.37 -1.17
CA MET A 82 -1.35 -6.21 -0.08
C MET A 82 -2.06 -7.55 -0.07
N SER A 83 -1.32 -8.62 0.17
CA SER A 83 -1.89 -9.94 0.42
C SER A 83 -2.65 -9.96 1.75
N TYR A 84 -3.86 -10.48 1.73
CA TYR A 84 -4.62 -10.72 2.95
C TYR A 84 -3.96 -11.82 3.79
N VAL A 85 -3.75 -11.54 5.06
CA VAL A 85 -3.26 -12.52 6.04
C VAL A 85 -4.41 -12.90 6.96
N PRO A 86 -4.95 -14.12 6.87
CA PRO A 86 -6.04 -14.58 7.73
C PRO A 86 -5.60 -14.60 9.20
N HIS A 87 -6.50 -14.12 10.06
CA HIS A 87 -6.36 -14.21 11.51
C HIS A 87 -7.59 -14.91 12.09
N GLU A 88 -7.47 -15.60 13.21
CA GLU A 88 -8.54 -16.38 13.85
C GLU A 88 -9.85 -15.60 14.10
N SER A 89 -9.75 -14.27 14.28
CA SER A 89 -10.88 -13.37 14.53
C SER A 89 -11.32 -12.57 13.30
N THR A 90 -10.71 -12.79 12.14
CA THR A 90 -11.01 -12.04 10.92
C THR A 90 -11.77 -12.87 9.90
N PHE A 91 -12.19 -12.23 8.82
CA PHE A 91 -12.85 -12.86 7.69
C PHE A 91 -12.03 -14.07 7.20
N PRO A 92 -12.64 -15.25 7.03
CA PRO A 92 -11.93 -16.39 6.49
C PRO A 92 -11.43 -16.03 5.09
N SER A 93 -10.15 -16.38 4.81
CA SER A 93 -9.67 -16.35 3.44
C SER A 93 -10.60 -17.22 2.59
N THR A 94 -10.77 -16.88 1.33
CA THR A 94 -11.44 -17.77 0.37
C THR A 94 -10.79 -19.13 0.49
N ALA A 95 -11.62 -20.12 0.80
CA ALA A 95 -11.15 -21.47 1.03
C ALA A 95 -10.38 -21.96 -0.19
N GLY A 96 -9.09 -22.13 -0.08
CA GLY A 96 -8.26 -22.72 -1.12
C GLY A 96 -6.97 -21.98 -1.46
N ASP A 97 -6.88 -20.66 -1.30
CA ASP A 97 -5.68 -19.94 -1.71
C ASP A 97 -4.51 -20.16 -0.74
N THR A 98 -3.42 -20.67 -1.25
CA THR A 98 -2.15 -20.77 -0.54
C THR A 98 -1.54 -19.38 -0.35
N LEU A 99 -0.58 -19.27 0.57
CA LEU A 99 0.19 -18.02 0.74
C LEU A 99 0.92 -17.63 -0.55
N GLU A 100 1.39 -18.60 -1.31
CA GLU A 100 2.09 -18.38 -2.58
C GLU A 100 1.15 -17.81 -3.66
N GLU A 101 -0.07 -18.31 -3.76
CA GLU A 101 -1.08 -17.80 -4.71
C GLU A 101 -1.48 -16.37 -4.36
N ARG A 102 -1.75 -16.06 -3.09
CA ARG A 102 -2.06 -14.69 -2.66
C ARG A 102 -0.90 -13.73 -2.94
N ARG A 103 0.34 -14.17 -2.72
CA ARG A 103 1.54 -13.41 -3.05
C ARG A 103 1.66 -13.17 -4.56
N ALA A 104 1.39 -14.18 -5.38
CA ALA A 104 1.40 -14.04 -6.83
C ALA A 104 0.37 -13.01 -7.30
N HIS A 105 -0.83 -13.02 -6.73
CA HIS A 105 -1.87 -12.01 -7.02
C HIS A 105 -1.44 -10.61 -6.59
N GLU A 106 -0.83 -10.45 -5.42
CA GLU A 106 -0.27 -9.16 -4.98
C GLU A 106 0.80 -8.63 -5.95
N LEU A 107 1.75 -9.47 -6.34
CA LEU A 107 2.82 -9.07 -7.26
C LEU A 107 2.28 -8.72 -8.65
N LEU A 108 1.28 -9.45 -9.13
CA LEU A 108 0.57 -9.14 -10.37
C LEU A 108 -0.15 -7.79 -10.28
N ALA A 109 -0.83 -7.52 -9.17
CA ALA A 109 -1.48 -6.25 -8.92
C ALA A 109 -0.48 -5.08 -8.90
N ILE A 110 0.66 -5.23 -8.22
CA ILE A 110 1.75 -4.23 -8.21
C ILE A 110 2.26 -3.98 -9.63
N ALA A 111 2.50 -5.01 -10.41
CA ALA A 111 2.98 -4.88 -11.78
C ALA A 111 1.95 -4.18 -12.69
N ALA A 112 0.67 -4.54 -12.58
CA ALA A 112 -0.41 -3.90 -13.31
C ALA A 112 -0.57 -2.43 -12.91
N MET A 113 -0.53 -2.11 -11.60
CA MET A 113 -0.54 -0.73 -11.10
C MET A 113 0.61 0.09 -11.68
N ARG A 114 1.84 -0.48 -11.74
CA ARG A 114 3.00 0.23 -12.30
C ARG A 114 2.83 0.53 -13.79
N LEU A 115 2.26 -0.39 -14.57
CA LEU A 115 2.03 -0.19 -15.99
C LEU A 115 0.92 0.82 -16.28
N VAL A 116 -0.10 0.88 -15.43
CA VAL A 116 -1.26 1.79 -15.60
C VAL A 116 -1.00 3.16 -14.98
N MET A 117 -0.20 3.23 -13.92
CA MET A 117 0.06 4.43 -13.12
C MET A 117 1.55 4.64 -12.92
N GLU A 118 2.27 5.01 -13.98
CA GLU A 118 3.74 5.08 -14.03
C GLU A 118 4.33 6.08 -13.02
N ASP A 119 3.61 7.14 -12.68
CA ASP A 119 4.03 8.26 -11.84
C ASP A 119 3.64 8.13 -10.36
N ARG A 120 2.87 7.09 -9.99
CA ARG A 120 2.40 6.90 -8.62
C ARG A 120 3.45 6.22 -7.73
N LEU A 121 3.38 6.52 -6.43
CA LEU A 121 4.09 5.71 -5.45
C LEU A 121 3.36 4.37 -5.26
N ILE A 122 4.13 3.28 -5.26
CA ILE A 122 3.60 1.93 -5.03
C ILE A 122 4.43 1.28 -3.92
N PRO A 123 3.86 1.07 -2.74
CA PRO A 123 4.56 0.53 -1.60
C PRO A 123 4.95 -0.95 -1.72
N ALA A 124 6.18 -1.25 -1.28
CA ALA A 124 6.61 -2.57 -0.86
C ALA A 124 6.58 -2.60 0.67
N SER A 125 5.51 -3.17 1.24
CA SER A 125 5.36 -3.26 2.69
C SER A 125 6.23 -4.37 3.28
N LEU A 126 6.82 -4.11 4.44
CA LEU A 126 7.52 -5.11 5.24
C LEU A 126 6.59 -5.89 6.20
N ASP A 127 5.29 -5.57 6.24
CA ASP A 127 4.35 -6.17 7.18
C ASP A 127 4.05 -7.64 6.92
N VAL A 128 4.08 -8.01 5.63
CA VAL A 128 3.98 -9.41 5.21
C VAL A 128 5.36 -9.87 4.80
N ASP A 129 5.93 -10.88 4.93
CA ASP A 129 7.23 -11.41 4.43
C ASP A 129 8.51 -10.61 4.78
N GLY A 130 8.43 -9.49 5.47
CA GLY A 130 9.59 -8.69 5.86
C GLY A 130 10.54 -8.33 4.71
N LEU A 131 11.85 -8.42 4.94
CA LEU A 131 12.88 -8.14 3.92
C LEU A 131 12.90 -9.16 2.77
N GLU A 132 12.42 -10.37 3.00
CA GLU A 132 12.37 -11.41 1.95
C GLU A 132 11.37 -11.06 0.87
N GLY A 133 10.21 -10.50 1.25
CA GLY A 133 9.19 -10.03 0.32
C GLY A 133 9.56 -8.74 -0.39
N LEU A 134 10.44 -7.91 0.19
CA LEU A 134 10.82 -6.61 -0.36
C LEU A 134 11.36 -6.72 -1.79
N ALA A 135 12.30 -7.62 -2.03
CA ALA A 135 12.93 -7.79 -3.34
C ALA A 135 11.92 -8.14 -4.45
N MET A 136 10.95 -8.99 -4.15
CA MET A 136 9.92 -9.39 -5.12
C MET A 136 9.01 -8.21 -5.47
N ARG A 137 8.56 -7.45 -4.48
CA ARG A 137 7.68 -6.28 -4.67
C ARG A 137 8.37 -5.17 -5.46
N LEU A 138 9.65 -4.88 -5.15
CA LEU A 138 10.45 -3.91 -5.92
C LEU A 138 10.64 -4.35 -7.38
N LYS A 139 10.90 -5.63 -7.63
CA LYS A 139 11.00 -6.18 -9.00
C LYS A 139 9.66 -6.16 -9.75
N ALA A 140 8.56 -6.27 -9.04
CA ALA A 140 7.22 -6.15 -9.62
C ALA A 140 6.82 -4.70 -9.96
N GLY A 141 7.57 -3.70 -9.50
CA GLY A 141 7.30 -2.29 -9.84
C GLY A 141 7.02 -1.38 -8.65
N ALA A 142 7.09 -1.88 -7.41
CA ALA A 142 7.03 -1.03 -6.23
C ALA A 142 8.25 -0.10 -6.18
N ASN A 143 8.10 1.10 -5.60
CA ASN A 143 9.14 2.13 -5.54
C ASN A 143 9.19 2.86 -4.18
N VAL A 144 8.46 2.39 -3.19
CA VAL A 144 8.48 2.93 -1.82
C VAL A 144 8.56 1.76 -0.85
N VAL A 145 9.42 1.85 0.15
CA VAL A 145 9.46 0.87 1.25
C VAL A 145 8.68 1.42 2.44
N THR A 146 7.73 0.64 2.93
CA THR A 146 6.88 1.01 4.08
C THR A 146 7.02 0.03 5.23
N SER A 147 6.44 0.38 6.38
CA SER A 147 6.52 -0.42 7.61
C SER A 147 7.94 -0.58 8.16
N ILE A 148 8.76 0.45 7.94
CA ILE A 148 10.09 0.58 8.56
C ILE A 148 9.87 1.00 10.02
N VAL A 149 10.31 0.16 10.95
CA VAL A 149 10.08 0.35 12.38
C VAL A 149 11.41 0.20 13.12
N PRO A 150 11.79 1.15 13.99
CA PRO A 150 12.95 1.00 14.84
C PRO A 150 12.74 -0.12 15.87
N SER A 151 13.80 -0.85 16.19
CA SER A 151 13.79 -1.82 17.29
C SER A 151 13.67 -1.15 18.66
N GLY A 152 13.24 -1.90 19.67
CA GLY A 152 13.13 -1.39 21.05
C GLY A 152 11.87 -0.55 21.31
N CYS A 153 10.90 -0.56 20.39
CA CYS A 153 9.62 0.12 20.57
C CYS A 153 8.51 -0.78 21.14
N GLY A 154 8.78 -2.07 21.35
CA GLY A 154 7.79 -3.05 21.83
C GLY A 154 6.66 -3.30 20.84
N LEU A 155 6.88 -3.04 19.55
CA LEU A 155 5.89 -3.21 18.51
C LEU A 155 6.05 -4.56 17.82
N ALA A 156 4.92 -5.24 17.60
CA ALA A 156 4.85 -6.40 16.73
C ALA A 156 4.29 -5.98 15.36
N GLY A 157 4.77 -6.61 14.30
CA GLY A 157 4.20 -6.39 12.95
C GLY A 157 2.76 -6.86 12.87
N VAL A 158 1.94 -6.18 12.08
CA VAL A 158 0.49 -6.45 11.97
C VAL A 158 0.21 -7.87 11.45
N ALA A 159 1.06 -8.38 10.58
CA ALA A 159 0.91 -9.70 9.96
C ALA A 159 2.04 -10.68 10.31
N SER A 160 3.01 -10.26 11.09
CA SER A 160 4.15 -11.11 11.47
C SER A 160 3.96 -11.66 12.88
N LYS A 161 4.09 -12.98 13.01
CA LYS A 161 4.18 -13.67 14.31
C LYS A 161 5.61 -13.62 14.87
N ASP A 162 6.57 -13.22 14.05
CA ASP A 162 7.98 -13.19 14.40
C ASP A 162 8.39 -11.82 14.96
N LEU A 163 9.40 -11.82 15.80
CA LEU A 163 9.99 -10.61 16.38
C LEU A 163 10.93 -9.90 15.39
N ASP A 164 10.55 -9.80 14.11
CA ASP A 164 11.37 -9.21 13.06
C ASP A 164 11.71 -7.73 13.31
N ILE A 165 10.82 -7.00 13.99
CA ILE A 165 11.05 -5.63 14.45
C ILE A 165 12.15 -5.60 15.50
N GLU A 166 12.03 -6.41 16.56
CA GLU A 166 13.00 -6.46 17.65
C GLU A 166 14.36 -6.99 17.19
N ASN A 167 14.39 -7.86 16.17
CA ASN A 167 15.60 -8.33 15.52
C ASN A 167 16.21 -7.31 14.54
N GLN A 168 15.76 -6.07 14.56
CA GLN A 168 16.23 -4.97 13.71
C GLN A 168 16.07 -5.19 12.20
N ARG A 169 15.31 -6.19 11.77
CA ARG A 169 15.12 -6.52 10.33
C ARG A 169 14.29 -5.45 9.60
N ARG A 170 13.52 -4.64 10.32
CA ARG A 170 12.73 -3.52 9.75
C ARG A 170 13.39 -2.15 9.95
N SER A 171 14.63 -2.10 10.42
CA SER A 171 15.36 -0.83 10.59
C SER A 171 15.75 -0.20 9.24
N VAL A 172 15.91 1.13 9.22
CA VAL A 172 16.41 1.86 8.05
C VAL A 172 17.72 1.24 7.55
N ALA A 173 18.65 0.91 8.45
CA ALA A 173 19.94 0.33 8.08
C ALA A 173 19.80 -1.05 7.41
N ALA A 174 18.85 -1.88 7.85
CA ALA A 174 18.56 -3.17 7.22
C ALA A 174 17.98 -3.00 5.82
N VAL A 175 17.03 -2.08 5.67
CA VAL A 175 16.41 -1.77 4.37
C VAL A 175 17.45 -1.21 3.39
N VAL A 176 18.28 -0.25 3.80
CA VAL A 176 19.32 0.35 2.93
C VAL A 176 20.32 -0.73 2.46
N ARG A 177 20.74 -1.64 3.35
CA ARG A 177 21.59 -2.77 2.94
C ARG A 177 20.90 -3.65 1.89
N GLN A 178 19.62 -3.95 2.08
CA GLN A 178 18.85 -4.77 1.14
C GLN A 178 18.69 -4.06 -0.22
N LEU A 179 18.43 -2.76 -0.23
CA LEU A 179 18.40 -1.96 -1.47
C LEU A 179 19.75 -2.04 -2.21
N GLY A 180 20.88 -1.89 -1.50
CA GLY A 180 22.21 -2.01 -2.09
C GLY A 180 22.47 -3.38 -2.72
N VAL A 181 22.00 -4.48 -2.11
CA VAL A 181 22.07 -5.84 -2.71
C VAL A 181 21.29 -5.92 -4.03
N LEU A 182 20.21 -5.14 -4.16
CA LEU A 182 19.38 -5.08 -5.36
C LEU A 182 19.89 -4.06 -6.40
N GLY A 183 21.01 -3.37 -6.13
CA GLY A 183 21.52 -2.30 -6.98
C GLY A 183 20.67 -1.03 -6.96
N LEU A 184 19.92 -0.82 -5.89
CA LEU A 184 19.04 0.33 -5.67
C LEU A 184 19.61 1.23 -4.58
N GLU A 185 19.29 2.52 -4.67
CA GLU A 185 19.63 3.53 -3.67
C GLU A 185 18.36 4.20 -3.15
N PRO A 186 18.30 4.56 -1.84
CA PRO A 186 17.21 5.36 -1.34
C PRO A 186 17.26 6.77 -1.92
N ALA A 187 16.08 7.34 -2.23
CA ALA A 187 15.97 8.74 -2.63
C ALA A 187 16.49 9.66 -1.52
N LEU A 188 17.13 10.76 -1.90
CA LEU A 188 17.55 11.78 -0.95
C LEU A 188 16.34 12.53 -0.37
N PRO A 189 16.41 12.99 0.90
CA PRO A 189 15.31 13.72 1.52
C PRO A 189 14.84 14.95 0.73
N GLY A 190 15.74 15.59 -0.03
CA GLY A 190 15.42 16.72 -0.90
C GLY A 190 14.58 16.31 -2.12
N GLU A 191 14.87 15.16 -2.70
CA GLU A 191 14.12 14.62 -3.86
C GLU A 191 12.68 14.30 -3.48
N TYR A 192 12.48 13.62 -2.34
CA TYR A 192 11.14 13.33 -1.85
C TYR A 192 10.34 14.60 -1.55
N ARG A 193 10.95 15.62 -0.92
CA ARG A 193 10.28 16.91 -0.68
C ARG A 193 9.89 17.59 -1.97
N ALA A 194 10.78 17.64 -2.95
CA ALA A 194 10.51 18.22 -4.25
C ALA A 194 9.32 17.53 -4.94
N TRP A 195 9.29 16.20 -4.90
CA TRP A 195 8.18 15.40 -5.42
C TRP A 195 6.86 15.74 -4.69
N VAL A 196 6.85 15.80 -3.34
CA VAL A 196 5.65 16.19 -2.56
C VAL A 196 5.15 17.57 -2.95
N GLU A 197 6.04 18.55 -3.10
CA GLU A 197 5.67 19.91 -3.49
C GLU A 197 5.11 19.99 -4.91
N GLN A 198 5.69 19.25 -5.85
CA GLN A 198 5.22 19.14 -7.22
C GLN A 198 3.81 18.54 -7.29
N ARG A 199 3.57 17.42 -6.59
CA ARG A 199 2.25 16.77 -6.51
C ARG A 199 1.19 17.71 -5.90
N ARG A 200 1.55 18.50 -4.90
CA ARG A 200 0.65 19.48 -4.27
C ARG A 200 0.28 20.63 -5.17
N ARG A 201 1.17 21.04 -6.09
CA ARG A 201 0.87 22.06 -7.08
C ARG A 201 -0.01 21.55 -8.22
N GLY A 202 -0.24 20.28 -8.32
CA GLY A 202 -1.04 19.66 -9.37
C GLY A 202 -0.35 19.66 -10.74
N GLU A 203 0.97 19.82 -10.78
CA GLU A 203 1.75 19.91 -12.01
C GLU A 203 1.84 18.58 -12.78
N GLU A 204 1.45 17.45 -12.14
CA GLU A 204 1.46 16.09 -12.73
C GLU A 204 0.37 15.20 -12.09
N ARG A 205 -0.88 15.60 -12.10
CA ARG A 205 -2.01 14.74 -11.64
C ARG A 205 -2.83 14.22 -12.80
#